data_4e94061f567abf838953ecf51488d11f
#
_entry.id   4e94061f567abf838953ecf51488d11f
#
_cell.length_a   1.000
_cell.length_b   1.000
_cell.length_c   1.000
_cell.angle_alpha   90.00
_cell.angle_beta   90.00
_cell.angle_gamma   90.00
#
_symmetry.space_group_name_H-M   'P 1'
#
loop_
_entity.id
_entity.type
_entity.pdbx_description
1 polymer ?
#
loop_
_entity_poly.entity_id
_entity_poly.type
_entity_poly.pdbx_seq_one_letter_code
_entity_poly.pdbx_strand_id
1 'polypeptide(L)'
;LGPIPESKGQRWWLLIKQPAGITGIIMVICMAIAYATILRRRKNFNTFWITHHLLLVMLVALCFHGMGSYLEPFQSVYWVAGPLLLYLFPRFFRETKCSTCQVLDVALKGGNVVGLKLAKPASWKNQVKAGMYAFVNIPKLSVIEWHPFTLTSAPHEDFIEFHFCQAGDWTSSVHALLKE
;
A
#
# COMPACT_ATOMS: atom_id res chain seq x y z
N LEU A 1 38.56 4.34 -17.39
CA LEU A 1 37.70 5.45 -17.85
C LEU A 1 38.01 5.65 -19.32
N GLY A 2 37.04 5.36 -20.23
CA GLY A 2 37.17 5.65 -21.66
C GLY A 2 37.21 7.17 -21.92
N PRO A 3 37.65 7.61 -23.11
CA PRO A 3 37.74 9.03 -23.43
C PRO A 3 36.34 9.70 -23.31
N ILE A 4 36.33 10.88 -22.69
CA ILE A 4 35.11 11.69 -22.53
C ILE A 4 34.62 12.06 -23.94
N PRO A 5 33.35 11.77 -24.31
CA PRO A 5 32.87 12.07 -25.64
C PRO A 5 32.84 13.58 -25.90
N GLU A 6 33.47 14.01 -26.98
CA GLU A 6 33.65 15.43 -27.32
C GLU A 6 32.37 16.10 -27.87
N SER A 7 31.37 15.33 -28.35
CA SER A 7 30.15 15.89 -28.92
C SER A 7 28.94 15.83 -27.97
N LYS A 8 28.06 16.85 -27.99
CA LYS A 8 26.80 16.88 -27.25
C LYS A 8 25.92 15.66 -27.51
N GLY A 9 25.89 15.14 -28.73
CA GLY A 9 25.11 13.96 -29.12
C GLY A 9 25.60 12.67 -28.47
N GLN A 10 26.90 12.49 -28.24
CA GLN A 10 27.47 11.32 -27.57
C GLN A 10 27.17 11.30 -26.08
N ARG A 11 26.98 12.45 -25.42
CA ARG A 11 26.63 12.52 -24.00
C ARG A 11 25.22 11.98 -23.72
N TRP A 12 24.26 12.24 -24.62
CA TRP A 12 22.89 11.69 -24.48
C TRP A 12 22.85 10.17 -24.64
N TRP A 13 23.67 9.60 -25.52
CA TRP A 13 23.79 8.16 -25.65
C TRP A 13 24.35 7.48 -24.39
N LEU A 14 25.24 8.11 -23.65
CA LEU A 14 25.75 7.61 -22.38
C LEU A 14 24.65 7.55 -21.34
N LEU A 15 23.76 8.52 -21.28
CA LEU A 15 22.60 8.51 -20.37
C LEU A 15 21.65 7.34 -20.65
N ILE A 16 21.50 6.95 -21.90
CA ILE A 16 20.57 5.89 -22.32
C ILE A 16 21.20 4.49 -22.21
N LYS A 17 22.52 4.36 -22.46
CA LYS A 17 23.18 3.06 -22.51
C LYS A 17 23.67 2.54 -21.16
N GLN A 18 23.83 3.42 -20.18
CA GLN A 18 24.40 3.01 -18.90
C GLN A 18 23.32 2.67 -17.88
N PRO A 19 23.55 1.65 -17.00
CA PRO A 19 22.58 1.28 -15.96
C PRO A 19 22.12 2.45 -15.10
N ALA A 20 23.03 3.34 -14.73
CA ALA A 20 22.73 4.53 -13.95
C ALA A 20 21.81 5.52 -14.70
N GLY A 21 22.00 5.70 -16.01
CA GLY A 21 21.14 6.57 -16.83
C GLY A 21 19.73 6.00 -16.97
N ILE A 22 19.62 4.71 -17.30
CA ILE A 22 18.32 4.02 -17.45
C ILE A 22 17.55 4.04 -16.14
N THR A 23 18.18 3.63 -15.04
CA THR A 23 17.53 3.60 -13.72
C THR A 23 17.16 5.00 -13.23
N GLY A 24 18.00 6.01 -13.52
CA GLY A 24 17.69 7.41 -13.23
C GLY A 24 16.44 7.91 -13.95
N ILE A 25 16.30 7.61 -15.25
CA ILE A 25 15.11 7.97 -16.04
C ILE A 25 13.86 7.27 -15.46
N ILE A 26 13.95 5.97 -15.16
CA ILE A 26 12.84 5.22 -14.55
C ILE A 26 12.41 5.87 -13.24
N MET A 27 13.35 6.20 -12.36
CA MET A 27 13.05 6.85 -11.07
C MET A 27 12.35 8.19 -11.25
N VAL A 28 12.81 9.04 -12.19
CA VAL A 28 12.19 10.34 -12.46
C VAL A 28 10.78 10.18 -12.99
N ILE A 29 10.54 9.23 -13.91
CA ILE A 29 9.20 8.97 -14.45
C ILE A 29 8.26 8.47 -13.35
N CYS A 30 8.69 7.49 -12.55
CA CYS A 30 7.90 6.96 -11.43
C CYS A 30 7.53 8.06 -10.42
N MET A 31 8.49 8.92 -10.08
CA MET A 31 8.29 10.03 -9.16
C MET A 31 7.33 11.07 -9.73
N ALA A 32 7.45 11.43 -11.01
CA ALA A 32 6.57 12.40 -11.68
C ALA A 32 5.11 11.90 -11.68
N ILE A 33 4.88 10.63 -12.02
CA ILE A 33 3.54 10.02 -12.02
C ILE A 33 2.97 9.99 -10.59
N ALA A 34 3.75 9.51 -9.60
CA ALA A 34 3.33 9.47 -8.21
C ALA A 34 2.98 10.87 -7.69
N TYR A 35 3.78 11.87 -8.01
CA TYR A 35 3.53 13.26 -7.60
C TYR A 35 2.27 13.86 -8.26
N ALA A 36 2.06 13.64 -9.55
CA ALA A 36 0.87 14.12 -10.25
C ALA A 36 -0.44 13.57 -9.66
N THR A 37 -0.42 12.32 -9.19
CA THR A 37 -1.60 11.66 -8.59
C THR A 37 -1.83 12.06 -7.13
N ILE A 38 -0.79 12.42 -6.38
CA ILE A 38 -0.89 12.94 -5.01
C ILE A 38 -1.78 14.20 -4.93
N LEU A 39 -1.69 15.07 -5.94
CA LEU A 39 -2.50 16.30 -6.02
C LEU A 39 -4.00 15.99 -6.17
N ARG A 40 -4.33 14.82 -6.72
CA ARG A 40 -5.71 14.36 -6.94
C ARG A 40 -6.21 13.34 -5.93
N ARG A 41 -5.42 12.98 -4.90
CA ARG A 41 -5.72 11.91 -3.93
C ARG A 41 -7.07 12.06 -3.22
N ARG A 42 -7.57 13.29 -3.03
CA ARG A 42 -8.87 13.55 -2.41
C ARG A 42 -10.06 13.22 -3.31
N LYS A 43 -9.86 13.24 -4.64
CA LYS A 43 -10.91 12.95 -5.63
C LYS A 43 -10.89 11.49 -6.07
N ASN A 44 -9.69 10.90 -6.23
CA ASN A 44 -9.47 9.55 -6.74
C ASN A 44 -8.41 8.85 -5.91
N PHE A 45 -8.77 8.38 -4.73
CA PHE A 45 -7.84 7.72 -3.80
C PHE A 45 -7.26 6.43 -4.40
N ASN A 46 -8.06 5.63 -5.10
CA ASN A 46 -7.60 4.37 -5.70
C ASN A 46 -6.52 4.60 -6.75
N THR A 47 -6.67 5.59 -7.63
CA THR A 47 -5.63 5.95 -8.60
C THR A 47 -4.34 6.39 -7.91
N PHE A 48 -4.45 7.23 -6.89
CA PHE A 48 -3.30 7.62 -6.07
C PHE A 48 -2.63 6.40 -5.43
N TRP A 49 -3.42 5.49 -4.83
CA TRP A 49 -2.89 4.31 -4.16
C TRP A 49 -2.14 3.38 -5.11
N ILE A 50 -2.70 3.09 -6.28
CA ILE A 50 -2.07 2.26 -7.32
C ILE A 50 -0.76 2.90 -7.79
N THR A 51 -0.77 4.19 -8.15
CA THR A 51 0.42 4.87 -8.63
C THR A 51 1.47 5.09 -7.55
N HIS A 52 1.08 5.13 -6.29
CA HIS A 52 2.02 5.19 -5.16
C HIS A 52 2.91 3.95 -5.07
N HIS A 53 2.46 2.79 -5.56
CA HIS A 53 3.28 1.58 -5.65
C HIS A 53 4.43 1.70 -6.66
N LEU A 54 4.43 2.69 -7.56
CA LEU A 54 5.58 3.01 -8.41
C LEU A 54 6.82 3.41 -7.58
N LEU A 55 6.64 3.85 -6.34
CA LEU A 55 7.74 4.09 -5.42
C LEU A 55 8.52 2.81 -5.08
N LEU A 56 7.89 1.62 -5.11
CA LEU A 56 8.60 0.34 -4.98
C LEU A 56 9.48 0.08 -6.21
N VAL A 57 8.95 0.36 -7.41
CA VAL A 57 9.74 0.28 -8.65
C VAL A 57 10.93 1.22 -8.58
N MET A 58 10.71 2.44 -8.07
CA MET A 58 11.78 3.43 -7.86
C MET A 58 12.84 2.91 -6.87
N LEU A 59 12.45 2.27 -5.76
CA LEU A 59 13.37 1.69 -4.78
C LEU A 59 14.20 0.56 -5.38
N VAL A 60 13.58 -0.31 -6.20
CA VAL A 60 14.29 -1.36 -6.92
C VAL A 60 15.29 -0.75 -7.92
N ALA A 61 14.86 0.25 -8.71
CA ALA A 61 15.75 0.96 -9.63
C ALA A 61 16.91 1.64 -8.89
N LEU A 62 16.68 2.18 -7.70
CA LEU A 62 17.71 2.78 -6.85
C LEU A 62 18.76 1.74 -6.39
N CYS A 63 18.35 0.50 -6.11
CA CYS A 63 19.29 -0.58 -5.79
C CYS A 63 20.30 -0.81 -6.92
N PHE A 64 19.90 -0.64 -8.18
CA PHE A 64 20.75 -0.84 -9.36
C PHE A 64 21.42 0.44 -9.89
N HIS A 65 21.03 1.60 -9.36
CA HIS A 65 21.49 2.88 -9.86
C HIS A 65 23.02 3.06 -9.78
N GLY A 66 23.62 2.50 -8.74
CA GLY A 66 25.06 2.58 -8.51
C GLY A 66 25.91 1.52 -9.24
N MET A 67 25.32 0.63 -10.05
CA MET A 67 26.07 -0.47 -10.68
C MET A 67 27.18 -0.02 -11.65
N GLY A 68 27.12 1.21 -12.11
CA GLY A 68 28.16 1.77 -12.99
C GLY A 68 29.51 1.96 -12.30
N SER A 69 29.57 1.98 -10.97
CA SER A 69 30.79 2.13 -10.14
C SER A 69 31.76 3.22 -10.61
N TYR A 70 31.20 4.38 -11.08
CA TYR A 70 32.01 5.45 -11.68
C TYR A 70 32.82 6.24 -10.66
N LEU A 71 32.31 6.41 -9.46
CA LEU A 71 32.92 7.21 -8.41
C LEU A 71 33.32 6.34 -7.23
N GLU A 72 32.43 5.45 -6.80
CA GLU A 72 32.60 4.61 -5.63
C GLU A 72 32.15 3.16 -5.95
N PRO A 73 32.62 2.14 -5.19
CA PRO A 73 32.10 0.79 -5.28
C PRO A 73 30.61 0.74 -5.07
N PHE A 74 29.94 -0.20 -5.74
CA PHE A 74 28.49 -0.36 -5.66
C PHE A 74 28.01 -0.68 -4.24
N GLN A 75 27.39 0.28 -3.58
CA GLN A 75 26.92 0.18 -2.20
C GLN A 75 25.41 0.43 -2.03
N SER A 76 24.74 0.95 -3.06
CA SER A 76 23.32 1.38 -2.98
C SER A 76 22.41 0.28 -2.44
N VAL A 77 22.65 -0.97 -2.82
CA VAL A 77 21.85 -2.12 -2.37
C VAL A 77 21.89 -2.30 -0.85
N TYR A 78 23.04 -2.08 -0.21
CA TYR A 78 23.15 -2.27 1.25
C TYR A 78 22.35 -1.25 2.02
N TRP A 79 22.28 0.00 1.53
CA TRP A 79 21.53 1.07 2.17
C TRP A 79 20.02 0.96 1.95
N VAL A 80 19.58 0.41 0.81
CA VAL A 80 18.16 0.31 0.45
C VAL A 80 17.57 -1.03 0.90
N ALA A 81 18.31 -2.15 0.81
CA ALA A 81 17.79 -3.48 1.11
C ALA A 81 17.37 -3.63 2.58
N GLY A 82 18.13 -3.08 3.53
CA GLY A 82 17.80 -3.15 4.95
C GLY A 82 16.43 -2.54 5.25
N PRO A 83 16.20 -1.24 5.01
CA PRO A 83 14.91 -0.60 5.19
C PRO A 83 13.78 -1.24 4.39
N LEU A 84 14.04 -1.69 3.16
CA LEU A 84 13.04 -2.38 2.33
C LEU A 84 12.61 -3.70 2.96
N LEU A 85 13.52 -4.51 3.45
CA LEU A 85 13.21 -5.77 4.15
C LEU A 85 12.42 -5.50 5.43
N LEU A 86 12.80 -4.49 6.22
CA LEU A 86 12.06 -4.09 7.43
C LEU A 86 10.63 -3.64 7.10
N TYR A 87 10.39 -3.07 5.94
CA TYR A 87 9.05 -2.70 5.47
C TYR A 87 8.26 -3.91 4.97
N LEU A 88 8.87 -4.78 4.15
CA LEU A 88 8.19 -5.91 3.52
C LEU A 88 7.89 -7.05 4.50
N PHE A 89 8.79 -7.31 5.46
CA PHE A 89 8.67 -8.42 6.39
C PHE A 89 7.38 -8.37 7.23
N PRO A 90 7.05 -7.27 7.97
CA PRO A 90 5.80 -7.20 8.70
C PRO A 90 4.56 -7.25 7.80
N ARG A 91 4.67 -6.71 6.59
CA ARG A 91 3.58 -6.73 5.61
C ARG A 91 3.27 -8.16 5.17
N PHE A 92 4.28 -8.95 4.84
CA PHE A 92 4.12 -10.36 4.47
C PHE A 92 3.45 -11.16 5.61
N PHE A 93 3.94 -11.04 6.84
CA PHE A 93 3.34 -11.73 7.99
C PHE A 93 1.91 -11.27 8.30
N ARG A 94 1.57 -10.03 8.03
CA ARG A 94 0.21 -9.52 8.22
C ARG A 94 -0.76 -10.14 7.21
N GLU A 95 -0.37 -10.30 5.96
CA GLU A 95 -1.20 -10.91 4.93
C GLU A 95 -1.44 -12.41 5.16
N THR A 96 -0.52 -13.10 5.82
CA THR A 96 -0.71 -14.52 6.20
C THR A 96 -1.65 -14.73 7.39
N LYS A 97 -1.98 -13.68 8.15
CA LYS A 97 -2.89 -13.73 9.31
C LYS A 97 -4.34 -13.35 8.99
N CYS A 98 -4.78 -13.59 7.77
CA CYS A 98 -6.16 -13.35 7.38
C CYS A 98 -7.08 -14.46 7.92
N SER A 99 -8.27 -14.06 8.39
CA SER A 99 -9.33 -14.98 8.79
C SER A 99 -10.62 -14.61 8.08
N THR A 100 -11.29 -15.61 7.51
CA THR A 100 -12.65 -15.41 7.00
C THR A 100 -13.62 -15.45 8.17
N CYS A 101 -14.45 -14.42 8.30
CA CYS A 101 -15.44 -14.30 9.35
C CYS A 101 -16.85 -14.41 8.80
N GLN A 102 -17.73 -15.10 9.54
CA GLN A 102 -19.14 -15.10 9.22
C GLN A 102 -19.76 -13.76 9.62
N VAL A 103 -20.56 -13.17 8.75
CA VAL A 103 -21.35 -11.99 9.05
C VAL A 103 -22.55 -12.41 9.89
N LEU A 104 -22.67 -11.87 11.09
CA LEU A 104 -23.77 -12.13 12.01
C LEU A 104 -24.89 -11.12 11.84
N ASP A 105 -24.54 -9.87 11.69
CA ASP A 105 -25.48 -8.78 11.54
C ASP A 105 -24.84 -7.60 10.79
N VAL A 106 -25.68 -6.89 10.02
CA VAL A 106 -25.27 -5.65 9.37
C VAL A 106 -26.42 -4.67 9.48
N ALA A 107 -26.16 -3.51 10.08
CA ALA A 107 -27.16 -2.48 10.29
C ALA A 107 -26.71 -1.12 9.77
N LEU A 108 -27.62 -0.45 9.06
CA LEU A 108 -27.48 0.97 8.77
C LEU A 108 -28.04 1.76 9.95
N LYS A 109 -27.14 2.41 10.69
CA LYS A 109 -27.48 3.27 11.81
C LYS A 109 -27.68 4.72 11.35
N GLY A 110 -28.33 5.56 12.13
CA GLY A 110 -28.51 6.96 11.82
C GLY A 110 -27.19 7.68 11.50
N GLY A 111 -27.24 8.71 10.63
CA GLY A 111 -26.03 9.48 10.28
C GLY A 111 -25.09 8.77 9.27
N ASN A 112 -25.58 7.88 8.42
CA ASN A 112 -24.79 7.12 7.44
C ASN A 112 -23.70 6.24 8.07
N VAL A 113 -23.95 5.72 9.26
CA VAL A 113 -23.06 4.79 9.95
C VAL A 113 -23.45 3.35 9.61
N VAL A 114 -22.47 2.56 9.20
CA VAL A 114 -22.61 1.11 9.04
C VAL A 114 -22.12 0.42 10.31
N GLY A 115 -22.97 -0.40 10.92
CA GLY A 115 -22.59 -1.35 11.95
C GLY A 115 -22.39 -2.73 11.32
N LEU A 116 -21.22 -3.31 11.46
CA LEU A 116 -20.86 -4.64 10.93
C LEU A 116 -20.48 -5.54 12.09
N LYS A 117 -21.28 -6.58 12.32
CA LYS A 117 -21.07 -7.57 13.37
C LYS A 117 -20.64 -8.90 12.77
N LEU A 118 -19.51 -9.40 13.20
CA LEU A 118 -18.88 -10.63 12.67
C LEU A 118 -18.64 -11.63 13.79
N ALA A 119 -18.71 -12.93 13.48
CA ALA A 119 -18.29 -13.96 14.40
C ALA A 119 -16.79 -13.82 14.71
N LYS A 120 -16.43 -13.84 15.99
CA LYS A 120 -15.02 -13.76 16.39
C LYS A 120 -14.29 -15.06 16.01
N PRO A 121 -13.20 -14.98 15.23
CA PRO A 121 -12.38 -16.15 14.93
C PRO A 121 -11.85 -16.80 16.22
N ALA A 122 -11.83 -18.11 16.28
CA ALA A 122 -11.32 -18.85 17.45
C ALA A 122 -9.88 -18.46 17.81
N SER A 123 -9.05 -18.18 16.80
CA SER A 123 -7.69 -17.70 16.97
C SER A 123 -7.58 -16.32 17.65
N TRP A 124 -8.67 -15.55 17.70
CA TRP A 124 -8.69 -14.20 18.27
C TRP A 124 -9.25 -14.17 19.70
N LYS A 125 -9.79 -15.29 20.21
CA LYS A 125 -10.56 -15.34 21.47
C LYS A 125 -9.88 -14.69 22.66
N ASN A 126 -8.55 -14.83 22.77
CA ASN A 126 -7.77 -14.26 23.88
C ASN A 126 -6.79 -13.17 23.45
N GLN A 127 -6.86 -12.71 22.20
CA GLN A 127 -5.91 -11.74 21.65
C GLN A 127 -6.50 -10.34 21.50
N VAL A 128 -7.83 -10.21 21.48
CA VAL A 128 -8.51 -8.91 21.32
C VAL A 128 -8.38 -8.11 22.60
N LYS A 129 -7.94 -6.86 22.46
CA LYS A 129 -7.84 -5.86 23.53
C LYS A 129 -8.58 -4.60 23.12
N ALA A 130 -9.03 -3.82 24.11
CA ALA A 130 -9.64 -2.53 23.85
C ALA A 130 -8.70 -1.61 23.07
N GLY A 131 -9.24 -0.86 22.09
CA GLY A 131 -8.48 0.05 21.27
C GLY A 131 -7.75 -0.60 20.08
N MET A 132 -7.90 -1.91 19.87
CA MET A 132 -7.37 -2.58 18.68
C MET A 132 -8.18 -2.24 17.43
N TYR A 133 -7.55 -2.34 16.28
CA TYR A 133 -8.17 -2.26 14.96
C TYR A 133 -7.89 -3.53 14.16
N ALA A 134 -8.72 -3.80 13.18
CA ALA A 134 -8.49 -4.85 12.20
C ALA A 134 -8.69 -4.33 10.77
N PHE A 135 -8.00 -4.95 9.84
CA PHE A 135 -8.22 -4.69 8.43
C PHE A 135 -9.41 -5.52 7.94
N VAL A 136 -10.39 -4.86 7.36
CA VAL A 136 -11.59 -5.48 6.79
C VAL A 136 -11.48 -5.47 5.27
N ASN A 137 -11.73 -6.62 4.64
CA ASN A 137 -11.90 -6.77 3.20
C ASN A 137 -13.28 -7.35 2.94
N ILE A 138 -13.97 -6.83 1.93
CA ILE A 138 -15.25 -7.34 1.43
C ILE A 138 -15.03 -7.79 -0.02
N PRO A 139 -14.86 -9.09 -0.29
CA PRO A 139 -14.52 -9.59 -1.63
C PRO A 139 -15.52 -9.23 -2.72
N LYS A 140 -16.80 -9.02 -2.38
CA LYS A 140 -17.83 -8.55 -3.32
C LYS A 140 -17.55 -7.14 -3.87
N LEU A 141 -16.81 -6.30 -3.14
CA LEU A 141 -16.46 -4.95 -3.55
C LEU A 141 -15.07 -4.89 -4.19
N SER A 142 -14.09 -5.50 -3.52
CA SER A 142 -12.71 -5.56 -4.01
C SER A 142 -11.94 -6.68 -3.31
N VAL A 143 -11.21 -7.48 -4.08
CA VAL A 143 -10.36 -8.56 -3.53
C VAL A 143 -9.05 -8.02 -2.92
N ILE A 144 -8.64 -6.83 -3.33
CA ILE A 144 -7.31 -6.28 -2.98
C ILE A 144 -7.35 -5.15 -1.96
N GLU A 145 -8.53 -4.57 -1.71
CA GLU A 145 -8.67 -3.43 -0.81
C GLU A 145 -8.93 -3.88 0.62
N TRP A 146 -8.07 -3.43 1.52
CA TRP A 146 -8.15 -3.67 2.95
C TRP A 146 -8.24 -2.36 3.70
N HIS A 147 -9.27 -2.16 4.50
CA HIS A 147 -9.51 -0.93 5.23
C HIS A 147 -9.42 -1.16 6.73
N PRO A 148 -8.62 -0.34 7.47
CA PRO A 148 -8.49 -0.46 8.91
C PRO A 148 -9.69 0.17 9.61
N PHE A 149 -10.34 -0.60 10.49
CA PHE A 149 -11.40 -0.11 11.36
C PHE A 149 -11.14 -0.51 12.81
N THR A 150 -11.42 0.39 13.74
CA THR A 150 -11.33 0.13 15.17
C THR A 150 -12.44 -0.82 15.59
N LEU A 151 -12.09 -1.82 16.40
CA LEU A 151 -13.05 -2.72 17.03
C LEU A 151 -13.88 -1.94 18.05
N THR A 152 -15.21 -2.04 17.94
CA THR A 152 -16.15 -1.36 18.84
C THR A 152 -16.79 -2.33 19.85
N SER A 153 -16.63 -3.64 19.62
CA SER A 153 -17.03 -4.67 20.57
C SER A 153 -16.07 -4.76 21.76
N ALA A 154 -16.56 -5.23 22.91
CA ALA A 154 -15.74 -5.47 24.08
C ALA A 154 -14.87 -6.74 23.90
N PRO A 155 -13.67 -6.80 24.52
CA PRO A 155 -12.77 -7.94 24.37
C PRO A 155 -13.35 -9.30 24.77
N HIS A 156 -14.27 -9.32 25.72
CA HIS A 156 -14.88 -10.54 26.26
C HIS A 156 -16.08 -11.06 25.44
N GLU A 157 -16.58 -10.27 24.48
CA GLU A 157 -17.68 -10.70 23.61
C GLU A 157 -17.25 -11.78 22.63
N ASP A 158 -18.16 -12.69 22.26
CA ASP A 158 -17.89 -13.76 21.30
C ASP A 158 -18.02 -13.31 19.83
N PHE A 159 -18.26 -12.03 19.61
CA PHE A 159 -18.30 -11.38 18.30
C PHE A 159 -17.33 -10.21 18.25
N ILE A 160 -17.06 -9.74 17.03
CA ILE A 160 -16.35 -8.48 16.75
C ILE A 160 -17.30 -7.54 16.02
N GLU A 161 -17.27 -6.28 16.38
CA GLU A 161 -18.12 -5.27 15.77
C GLU A 161 -17.31 -4.06 15.33
N PHE A 162 -17.71 -3.50 14.20
CA PHE A 162 -17.14 -2.29 13.61
C PHE A 162 -18.24 -1.27 13.35
N HIS A 163 -17.94 -0.01 13.61
CA HIS A 163 -18.79 1.11 13.22
C HIS A 163 -17.98 2.07 12.37
N PHE A 164 -18.43 2.33 11.16
CA PHE A 164 -17.75 3.26 10.27
C PHE A 164 -18.73 4.11 9.48
N CYS A 165 -18.36 5.36 9.26
CA CYS A 165 -19.16 6.31 8.50
C CYS A 165 -18.85 6.22 7.00
N GLN A 166 -19.80 6.60 6.17
CA GLN A 166 -19.57 6.85 4.76
C GLN A 166 -18.65 8.05 4.58
N ALA A 167 -17.36 7.81 4.26
CA ALA A 167 -16.35 8.86 4.18
C ALA A 167 -15.53 8.84 2.88
N GLY A 168 -15.54 7.74 2.12
CA GLY A 168 -14.78 7.58 0.89
C GLY A 168 -15.44 6.57 -0.05
N ASP A 169 -14.81 6.31 -1.19
CA ASP A 169 -15.36 5.48 -2.26
C ASP A 169 -15.73 4.07 -1.77
N TRP A 170 -14.83 3.40 -1.05
CA TRP A 170 -15.08 2.06 -0.53
C TRP A 170 -16.24 2.02 0.48
N THR A 171 -16.25 2.93 1.46
CA THR A 171 -17.34 2.99 2.45
C THR A 171 -18.67 3.37 1.83
N SER A 172 -18.66 4.18 0.76
CA SER A 172 -19.84 4.50 -0.02
C SER A 172 -20.37 3.28 -0.78
N SER A 173 -19.46 2.47 -1.34
CA SER A 173 -19.82 1.22 -2.02
C SER A 173 -20.39 0.19 -1.04
N VAL A 174 -19.85 0.09 0.19
CA VAL A 174 -20.45 -0.75 1.26
C VAL A 174 -21.86 -0.28 1.57
N HIS A 175 -22.05 1.01 1.72
CA HIS A 175 -23.34 1.58 2.03
C HIS A 175 -24.37 1.36 0.91
N ALA A 176 -23.95 1.43 -0.36
CA ALA A 176 -24.80 1.12 -1.50
C ALA A 176 -25.21 -0.37 -1.52
N LEU A 177 -24.23 -1.27 -1.28
CA LEU A 177 -24.47 -2.72 -1.23
C LEU A 177 -25.49 -3.13 -0.15
N LEU A 178 -25.62 -2.34 0.92
CA LEU A 178 -26.56 -2.61 2.02
C LEU A 178 -27.95 -2.02 1.80
N LYS A 179 -28.12 -1.23 0.76
CA LYS A 179 -29.44 -0.66 0.37
C LYS A 179 -30.16 -1.49 -0.70
N GLU A 180 -29.45 -2.41 -1.35
CA GLU A 180 -30.00 -3.39 -2.29
C GLU A 180 -30.61 -4.59 -1.54
#